data_8b6b718bf563ce11af4eebf097257204
#
_entry.id   8b6b718bf563ce11af4eebf097257204
#
_cell.length_a   1.000
_cell.length_b   1.000
_cell.length_c   1.000
_cell.angle_alpha   90.00
_cell.angle_beta   90.00
_cell.angle_gamma   90.00
#
_symmetry.space_group_name_H-M   'P 1'
#
loop_
_entity.id
_entity.type
_entity.pdbx_description
1 polymer ?
#
loop_
_entity_poly.entity_id
_entity_poly.type
_entity_poly.pdbx_seq_one_letter_code
_entity_poly.pdbx_strand_id
1 'polypeptide(L)'
;GRRIDLAKPESSLLLRKPTRQIKHKGGRIFKKDSADYESLLGWIQRGAAFTENDPGRLAKLRLEPRDGGFSAVAEYRLAKRTATRDVTTLTVFSSTDETVALVHDDGSVTKRAPGEAWIIARYAGHNARAVIRRSFNEGPPDESPPTHPLDSAWLAGLKSLGLRSSAEADAFVLARRVHIDLAGRPPTPDELDSFLALPPARRLAKTADRLMRTEEFAEVFADHYRRWLE
;
A
#
# COMPACT_ATOMS: atom_id res chain seq x y z
N GLY A 1 -31.14 -29.78 7.76
CA GLY A 1 -31.91 -29.06 6.75
C GLY A 1 -31.02 -28.72 5.55
N ARG A 2 -31.44 -29.12 4.37
CA ARG A 2 -30.68 -28.91 3.13
C ARG A 2 -30.65 -27.44 2.79
N ARG A 3 -29.47 -26.86 2.64
CA ARG A 3 -29.27 -25.45 2.25
C ARG A 3 -29.49 -25.23 0.75
N ILE A 4 -29.44 -26.29 -0.04
CA ILE A 4 -29.59 -26.31 -1.49
C ILE A 4 -30.77 -27.21 -1.84
N ASP A 5 -31.61 -26.74 -2.74
CA ASP A 5 -32.75 -27.46 -3.32
C ASP A 5 -32.47 -27.62 -4.82
N LEU A 6 -32.15 -28.85 -5.24
CA LEU A 6 -31.86 -29.15 -6.64
C LEU A 6 -33.11 -29.24 -7.50
N ALA A 7 -34.27 -29.55 -6.88
CA ALA A 7 -35.54 -29.66 -7.60
C ALA A 7 -36.16 -28.27 -7.90
N LYS A 8 -35.91 -27.33 -6.96
CA LYS A 8 -36.37 -25.93 -7.10
C LYS A 8 -35.21 -25.00 -6.71
N PRO A 9 -34.22 -24.79 -7.60
CA PRO A 9 -32.97 -24.05 -7.32
C PRO A 9 -33.18 -22.69 -6.66
N GLU A 10 -34.14 -21.89 -7.14
CA GLU A 10 -34.49 -20.58 -6.59
C GLU A 10 -35.04 -20.65 -5.15
N SER A 11 -35.54 -21.78 -4.71
CA SER A 11 -36.04 -22.02 -3.34
C SER A 11 -34.90 -22.31 -2.35
N SER A 12 -33.68 -22.46 -2.83
CA SER A 12 -32.51 -22.74 -2.02
C SER A 12 -32.26 -21.67 -0.95
N LEU A 13 -32.06 -22.12 0.30
CA LEU A 13 -31.71 -21.18 1.40
C LEU A 13 -30.42 -20.41 1.12
N LEU A 14 -29.51 -21.00 0.32
CA LEU A 14 -28.27 -20.38 -0.13
C LEU A 14 -28.52 -19.11 -0.97
N LEU A 15 -29.63 -19.02 -1.69
CA LEU A 15 -30.05 -17.85 -2.46
C LEU A 15 -30.99 -16.95 -1.66
N ARG A 16 -31.97 -17.53 -0.96
CA ARG A 16 -33.05 -16.77 -0.32
C ARG A 16 -32.60 -15.98 0.93
N LYS A 17 -31.61 -16.49 1.68
CA LYS A 17 -31.08 -15.78 2.85
C LYS A 17 -30.25 -14.55 2.43
N PRO A 18 -29.21 -14.65 1.58
CA PRO A 18 -28.41 -13.51 1.17
C PRO A 18 -29.19 -12.41 0.43
N THR A 19 -30.28 -12.80 -0.28
CA THR A 19 -31.16 -11.82 -0.94
C THR A 19 -32.24 -11.23 0.00
N ARG A 20 -32.25 -11.63 1.28
CA ARG A 20 -33.26 -11.19 2.28
C ARG A 20 -34.69 -11.61 1.96
N GLN A 21 -34.90 -12.62 1.11
CA GLN A 21 -36.25 -13.23 0.88
C GLN A 21 -36.70 -14.01 2.10
N ILE A 22 -35.78 -14.41 2.97
CA ILE A 22 -36.05 -15.03 4.28
C ILE A 22 -35.33 -14.21 5.34
N LYS A 23 -36.09 -13.86 6.42
CA LYS A 23 -35.53 -13.09 7.54
C LYS A 23 -34.42 -13.90 8.24
N HIS A 24 -33.23 -13.28 8.39
CA HIS A 24 -32.10 -13.83 9.12
C HIS A 24 -31.19 -12.70 9.61
N LYS A 25 -30.25 -13.01 10.53
CA LYS A 25 -29.39 -12.00 11.16
C LYS A 25 -28.29 -11.40 10.22
N GLY A 26 -27.97 -12.08 9.11
CA GLY A 26 -26.83 -11.72 8.24
C GLY A 26 -27.06 -10.56 7.25
N GLY A 27 -28.23 -9.92 7.26
CA GLY A 27 -28.53 -8.82 6.33
C GLY A 27 -28.69 -9.26 4.87
N ARG A 28 -28.68 -8.32 3.95
CA ARG A 28 -28.67 -8.59 2.50
C ARG A 28 -27.24 -8.51 1.99
N ILE A 29 -26.76 -9.61 1.41
CA ILE A 29 -25.39 -9.72 0.86
C ILE A 29 -25.39 -9.29 -0.60
N PHE A 30 -26.39 -9.77 -1.39
CA PHE A 30 -26.58 -9.40 -2.78
C PHE A 30 -28.08 -9.28 -3.12
N LYS A 31 -28.39 -8.66 -4.26
CA LYS A 31 -29.77 -8.53 -4.75
C LYS A 31 -30.16 -9.79 -5.53
N LYS A 32 -31.46 -10.08 -5.58
CA LYS A 32 -32.02 -11.02 -6.55
C LYS A 32 -31.70 -10.50 -7.95
N ASP A 33 -31.40 -11.37 -8.87
CA ASP A 33 -31.03 -11.06 -10.26
C ASP A 33 -29.71 -10.28 -10.44
N SER A 34 -28.86 -10.25 -9.40
CA SER A 34 -27.47 -9.77 -9.52
C SER A 34 -26.56 -10.84 -10.12
N ALA A 35 -25.38 -10.45 -10.61
CA ALA A 35 -24.38 -11.38 -11.15
C ALA A 35 -24.01 -12.49 -10.16
N ASP A 36 -23.93 -12.19 -8.86
CA ASP A 36 -23.66 -13.16 -7.80
C ASP A 36 -24.84 -14.15 -7.64
N TYR A 37 -26.08 -13.64 -7.70
CA TYR A 37 -27.28 -14.44 -7.65
C TYR A 37 -27.33 -15.42 -8.82
N GLU A 38 -27.14 -14.92 -10.05
CA GLU A 38 -27.15 -15.71 -11.27
C GLU A 38 -26.04 -16.75 -11.30
N SER A 39 -24.85 -16.40 -10.80
CA SER A 39 -23.72 -17.34 -10.69
C SER A 39 -24.04 -18.50 -9.77
N LEU A 40 -24.62 -18.23 -8.59
CA LEU A 40 -25.03 -19.26 -7.63
C LEU A 40 -26.21 -20.07 -8.12
N LEU A 41 -27.22 -19.42 -8.72
CA LEU A 41 -28.38 -20.09 -9.30
C LEU A 41 -27.94 -21.06 -10.39
N GLY A 42 -27.12 -20.62 -11.33
CA GLY A 42 -26.58 -21.44 -12.39
C GLY A 42 -25.76 -22.62 -11.90
N TRP A 43 -24.98 -22.45 -10.81
CA TRP A 43 -24.27 -23.56 -10.18
C TRP A 43 -25.22 -24.58 -9.59
N ILE A 44 -26.28 -24.15 -8.89
CA ILE A 44 -27.31 -25.06 -8.33
C ILE A 44 -28.05 -25.80 -9.45
N GLN A 45 -28.45 -25.11 -10.52
CA GLN A 45 -29.13 -25.69 -11.70
C GLN A 45 -28.28 -26.77 -12.39
N ARG A 46 -26.96 -26.60 -12.39
CA ARG A 46 -26.00 -27.59 -12.88
C ARG A 46 -25.73 -28.74 -11.90
N GLY A 47 -26.54 -28.87 -10.85
CA GLY A 47 -26.45 -29.97 -9.90
C GLY A 47 -25.60 -29.69 -8.67
N ALA A 48 -25.20 -28.43 -8.46
CA ALA A 48 -24.37 -27.98 -7.31
C ALA A 48 -23.14 -28.88 -7.08
N ALA A 49 -22.50 -29.32 -8.17
CA ALA A 49 -21.36 -30.21 -8.11
C ALA A 49 -20.24 -29.58 -7.25
N PHE A 50 -19.81 -30.31 -6.23
CA PHE A 50 -18.65 -30.01 -5.42
C PHE A 50 -17.57 -31.02 -5.77
N THR A 51 -16.45 -30.54 -6.26
CA THR A 51 -15.26 -31.36 -6.47
C THR A 51 -14.36 -31.27 -5.26
N GLU A 52 -14.07 -32.39 -4.62
CA GLU A 52 -13.05 -32.47 -3.56
C GLU A 52 -11.63 -32.24 -4.11
N ASN A 53 -11.46 -32.37 -5.42
CA ASN A 53 -10.22 -32.05 -6.09
C ASN A 53 -10.02 -30.53 -6.03
N ASP A 54 -8.87 -30.13 -5.50
CA ASP A 54 -8.42 -28.73 -5.31
C ASP A 54 -8.91 -27.83 -6.47
N PRO A 55 -9.87 -26.92 -6.24
CA PRO A 55 -10.42 -26.05 -7.29
C PRO A 55 -9.41 -25.04 -7.83
N GLY A 56 -8.17 -25.18 -7.43
CA GLY A 56 -7.09 -24.23 -7.66
C GLY A 56 -6.95 -23.29 -6.46
N ARG A 57 -5.75 -23.28 -5.92
CA ARG A 57 -5.38 -22.35 -4.86
C ARG A 57 -5.06 -20.99 -5.46
N LEU A 58 -5.69 -19.93 -4.93
CA LEU A 58 -5.27 -18.58 -5.26
C LEU A 58 -3.80 -18.40 -4.89
N ALA A 59 -2.96 -18.18 -5.88
CA ALA A 59 -1.50 -18.05 -5.72
C ALA A 59 -1.07 -16.58 -5.67
N LYS A 60 -1.74 -15.72 -6.44
CA LYS A 60 -1.36 -14.31 -6.56
C LYS A 60 -2.55 -13.45 -6.98
N LEU A 61 -2.62 -12.25 -6.43
CA LEU A 61 -3.46 -11.17 -6.92
C LEU A 61 -2.56 -10.11 -7.56
N ARG A 62 -2.96 -9.58 -8.72
CA ARG A 62 -2.25 -8.49 -9.40
C ARG A 62 -3.24 -7.39 -9.77
N LEU A 63 -2.74 -6.15 -9.79
CA LEU A 63 -3.40 -5.03 -10.43
C LEU A 63 -2.78 -4.83 -11.81
N GLU A 64 -3.59 -4.91 -12.84
CA GLU A 64 -3.20 -4.64 -14.22
C GLU A 64 -3.75 -3.29 -14.64
N PRO A 65 -2.89 -2.39 -15.15
CA PRO A 65 -3.35 -1.09 -15.63
C PRO A 65 -4.34 -1.25 -16.78
N ARG A 66 -5.41 -0.45 -16.75
CA ARG A 66 -6.34 -0.27 -17.86
C ARG A 66 -6.65 1.21 -18.04
N ASP A 67 -7.34 1.56 -19.10
CA ASP A 67 -7.77 2.95 -19.28
C ASP A 67 -8.65 3.40 -18.10
N GLY A 68 -8.25 4.52 -17.50
CA GLY A 68 -8.93 5.11 -16.35
C GLY A 68 -8.77 4.38 -15.01
N GLY A 69 -7.91 3.34 -14.89
CA GLY A 69 -7.74 2.65 -13.59
C GLY A 69 -7.03 1.32 -13.65
N PHE A 70 -7.55 0.33 -12.91
CA PHE A 70 -6.96 -1.00 -12.77
C PHE A 70 -8.01 -2.10 -12.88
N SER A 71 -7.61 -3.24 -13.44
CA SER A 71 -8.29 -4.53 -13.27
C SER A 71 -7.56 -5.35 -12.22
N ALA A 72 -8.33 -6.06 -11.39
CA ALA A 72 -7.78 -7.02 -10.44
C ALA A 72 -7.77 -8.41 -11.06
N VAL A 73 -6.58 -8.99 -11.25
CA VAL A 73 -6.41 -10.30 -11.86
C VAL A 73 -5.89 -11.29 -10.84
N ALA A 74 -6.68 -12.33 -10.60
CA ALA A 74 -6.34 -13.44 -9.72
C ALA A 74 -5.68 -14.56 -10.51
N GLU A 75 -4.55 -15.07 -10.01
CA GLU A 75 -3.83 -16.20 -10.55
C GLU A 75 -4.06 -17.42 -9.64
N TYR A 76 -4.60 -18.49 -10.22
CA TYR A 76 -4.88 -19.74 -9.53
C TYR A 76 -3.89 -20.81 -9.96
N ARG A 77 -3.28 -21.49 -8.99
CA ARG A 77 -2.46 -22.68 -9.23
C ARG A 77 -3.35 -23.90 -9.23
N LEU A 78 -3.48 -24.54 -10.36
CA LEU A 78 -4.13 -25.82 -10.58
C LEU A 78 -3.09 -26.94 -10.58
N ALA A 79 -3.49 -28.20 -10.40
CA ALA A 79 -2.56 -29.32 -10.32
C ALA A 79 -1.55 -29.43 -11.49
N LYS A 80 -1.98 -29.06 -12.71
CA LYS A 80 -1.15 -29.16 -13.94
C LYS A 80 -0.98 -27.85 -14.71
N ARG A 81 -1.58 -26.74 -14.24
CA ARG A 81 -1.52 -25.45 -14.98
C ARG A 81 -1.80 -24.28 -14.03
N THR A 82 -1.45 -23.09 -14.47
CA THR A 82 -1.90 -21.85 -13.88
C THR A 82 -3.07 -21.30 -14.70
N ALA A 83 -4.08 -20.74 -14.05
CA ALA A 83 -5.20 -20.05 -14.70
C ALA A 83 -5.33 -18.64 -14.10
N THR A 84 -5.64 -17.68 -14.93
CA THR A 84 -5.93 -16.31 -14.53
C THR A 84 -7.42 -16.01 -14.69
N ARG A 85 -7.93 -15.15 -13.80
CA ARG A 85 -9.31 -14.68 -13.86
C ARG A 85 -9.37 -13.21 -13.49
N ASP A 86 -10.11 -12.41 -14.24
CA ASP A 86 -10.51 -11.07 -13.81
C ASP A 86 -11.50 -11.20 -12.64
N VAL A 87 -11.12 -10.57 -11.53
CA VAL A 87 -11.90 -10.57 -10.28
C VAL A 87 -12.22 -9.14 -9.83
N THR A 88 -12.12 -8.17 -10.73
CA THR A 88 -12.29 -6.73 -10.44
C THR A 88 -13.59 -6.47 -9.70
N THR A 89 -14.72 -7.03 -10.15
CA THR A 89 -16.04 -6.85 -9.51
C THR A 89 -16.20 -7.56 -8.16
N LEU A 90 -15.25 -8.44 -7.80
CA LEU A 90 -15.21 -9.17 -6.53
C LEU A 90 -14.15 -8.63 -5.57
N THR A 91 -13.43 -7.60 -6.01
CA THR A 91 -12.29 -7.03 -5.30
C THR A 91 -12.73 -5.77 -4.54
N VAL A 92 -12.27 -5.66 -3.30
CA VAL A 92 -12.42 -4.43 -2.51
C VAL A 92 -11.22 -3.53 -2.79
N PHE A 93 -11.48 -2.35 -3.32
CA PHE A 93 -10.48 -1.34 -3.57
C PHE A 93 -10.46 -0.30 -2.46
N SER A 94 -9.28 0.24 -2.19
CA SER A 94 -9.09 1.41 -1.30
C SER A 94 -7.89 2.22 -1.74
N SER A 95 -7.91 3.52 -1.45
CA SER A 95 -6.78 4.42 -1.63
C SER A 95 -6.16 4.75 -0.28
N THR A 96 -4.84 4.94 -0.23
CA THR A 96 -4.16 5.46 0.97
C THR A 96 -4.38 6.95 1.15
N ASP A 97 -4.70 7.65 0.06
CA ASP A 97 -5.00 9.08 0.08
C ASP A 97 -6.03 9.43 -1.02
N GLU A 98 -7.29 9.55 -0.62
CA GLU A 98 -8.38 9.89 -1.53
C GLU A 98 -8.36 11.35 -1.99
N THR A 99 -7.58 12.21 -1.34
CA THR A 99 -7.38 13.60 -1.80
C THR A 99 -6.49 13.65 -3.03
N VAL A 100 -5.59 12.68 -3.19
CA VAL A 100 -4.71 12.53 -4.36
C VAL A 100 -5.38 11.67 -5.44
N ALA A 101 -5.91 10.51 -5.07
CA ALA A 101 -6.55 9.59 -6.00
C ALA A 101 -7.69 8.82 -5.32
N LEU A 102 -8.91 8.97 -5.84
CA LEU A 102 -10.06 8.17 -5.43
C LEU A 102 -10.17 6.95 -6.34
N VAL A 103 -10.32 5.77 -5.74
CA VAL A 103 -10.62 4.53 -6.47
C VAL A 103 -12.08 4.15 -6.25
N HIS A 104 -12.75 3.69 -7.30
CA HIS A 104 -14.13 3.23 -7.30
C HIS A 104 -14.21 1.69 -7.23
N ASP A 105 -15.38 1.14 -6.91
CA ASP A 105 -15.61 -0.30 -6.76
C ASP A 105 -15.32 -1.10 -8.04
N ASP A 106 -15.40 -0.47 -9.20
CA ASP A 106 -15.06 -1.07 -10.50
C ASP A 106 -13.55 -1.00 -10.82
N GLY A 107 -12.73 -0.45 -9.93
CA GLY A 107 -11.29 -0.27 -10.11
C GLY A 107 -10.90 0.97 -10.92
N SER A 108 -11.86 1.80 -11.35
CA SER A 108 -11.56 3.09 -11.97
C SER A 108 -10.96 4.07 -10.95
N VAL A 109 -10.09 4.97 -11.40
CA VAL A 109 -9.36 5.91 -10.55
C VAL A 109 -9.56 7.34 -11.02
N THR A 110 -10.09 8.16 -10.13
CA THR A 110 -10.18 9.61 -10.32
C THR A 110 -8.98 10.29 -9.66
N LYS A 111 -8.07 10.83 -10.45
CA LYS A 111 -6.93 11.63 -9.96
C LYS A 111 -7.43 13.03 -9.57
N ARG A 112 -7.20 13.46 -8.33
CA ARG A 112 -7.73 14.71 -7.77
C ARG A 112 -6.67 15.78 -7.59
N ALA A 113 -5.66 15.54 -6.76
CA ALA A 113 -4.62 16.50 -6.42
C ALA A 113 -3.21 15.95 -6.77
N PRO A 114 -2.19 16.82 -6.87
CA PRO A 114 -0.81 16.39 -6.90
C PRO A 114 -0.44 15.61 -5.64
N GLY A 115 0.45 14.61 -5.80
CA GLY A 115 0.88 13.76 -4.69
C GLY A 115 1.05 12.31 -5.10
N GLU A 116 1.22 11.45 -4.11
CA GLU A 116 1.31 10.00 -4.25
C GLU A 116 0.21 9.33 -3.45
N ALA A 117 -0.50 8.38 -4.07
CA ALA A 117 -1.44 7.50 -3.40
C ALA A 117 -1.23 6.06 -3.86
N TRP A 118 -1.40 5.10 -2.95
CA TRP A 118 -1.40 3.68 -3.25
C TRP A 118 -2.83 3.18 -3.37
N ILE A 119 -3.13 2.56 -4.49
CA ILE A 119 -4.37 1.80 -4.67
C ILE A 119 -4.12 0.39 -4.18
N ILE A 120 -4.92 -0.03 -3.23
CA ILE A 120 -4.85 -1.36 -2.59
C ILE A 120 -6.08 -2.14 -3.01
N ALA A 121 -5.87 -3.31 -3.59
CA ALA A 121 -6.89 -4.28 -3.95
C ALA A 121 -6.84 -5.46 -3.00
N ARG A 122 -8.00 -5.89 -2.49
CA ARG A 122 -8.12 -7.04 -1.58
C ARG A 122 -9.13 -8.03 -2.15
N TYR A 123 -8.70 -9.27 -2.33
CA TYR A 123 -9.54 -10.37 -2.80
C TYR A 123 -9.13 -11.69 -2.16
N ALA A 124 -10.09 -12.41 -1.57
CA ALA A 124 -9.89 -13.74 -0.98
C ALA A 124 -8.66 -13.87 -0.08
N GLY A 125 -8.40 -12.87 0.77
CA GLY A 125 -7.25 -12.83 1.69
C GLY A 125 -5.91 -12.41 1.06
N HIS A 126 -5.88 -12.12 -0.24
CA HIS A 126 -4.70 -11.60 -0.93
C HIS A 126 -4.82 -10.09 -1.16
N ASN A 127 -3.66 -9.44 -1.17
CA ASN A 127 -3.55 -8.02 -1.44
C ASN A 127 -2.66 -7.77 -2.67
N ALA A 128 -3.06 -6.79 -3.48
CA ALA A 128 -2.22 -6.20 -4.53
C ALA A 128 -2.21 -4.69 -4.39
N ARG A 129 -1.18 -4.05 -4.87
CA ARG A 129 -1.04 -2.59 -4.78
C ARG A 129 -0.47 -2.01 -6.07
N ALA A 130 -0.90 -0.81 -6.39
CA ALA A 130 -0.37 0.02 -7.45
C ALA A 130 -0.22 1.46 -6.96
N VAL A 131 0.78 2.17 -7.47
CA VAL A 131 1.01 3.57 -7.10
C VAL A 131 0.43 4.48 -8.17
N ILE A 132 -0.26 5.52 -7.73
CA ILE A 132 -0.66 6.67 -8.53
C ILE A 132 0.20 7.85 -8.10
N ARG A 133 0.83 8.51 -9.08
CA ARG A 133 1.57 9.75 -8.86
C ARG A 133 1.03 10.82 -9.78
N ARG A 134 0.91 12.01 -9.23
CA ARG A 134 0.59 13.23 -9.97
C ARG A 134 1.60 14.30 -9.56
N SER A 135 2.29 14.85 -10.53
CA SER A 135 3.29 15.89 -10.31
C SER A 135 2.68 17.15 -9.70
N PHE A 136 3.42 17.79 -8.79
CA PHE A 136 3.12 19.12 -8.24
C PHE A 136 3.49 20.22 -9.21
N ASN A 137 4.55 20.01 -10.01
CA ASN A 137 5.07 20.98 -10.96
C ASN A 137 5.45 20.30 -12.28
N GLU A 138 5.33 21.04 -13.38
CA GLU A 138 5.80 20.65 -14.71
C GLU A 138 7.23 21.15 -15.01
N GLY A 139 7.92 21.67 -13.98
CA GLY A 139 9.29 22.20 -14.12
C GLY A 139 10.33 21.10 -14.37
N PRO A 140 11.55 21.48 -14.79
CA PRO A 140 12.62 20.51 -15.01
C PRO A 140 12.93 19.76 -13.71
N PRO A 141 13.28 18.46 -13.81
CA PRO A 141 13.58 17.63 -12.65
C PRO A 141 14.82 18.15 -11.90
N ASP A 142 14.96 17.71 -10.65
CA ASP A 142 16.20 17.89 -9.90
C ASP A 142 17.30 17.00 -10.53
N GLU A 143 18.36 17.63 -11.02
CA GLU A 143 19.51 16.96 -11.65
C GLU A 143 20.70 16.84 -10.69
N SER A 144 20.51 17.08 -9.40
CA SER A 144 21.57 16.93 -8.41
C SER A 144 22.18 15.53 -8.47
N PRO A 145 23.50 15.39 -8.54
CA PRO A 145 24.13 14.08 -8.56
C PRO A 145 23.94 13.38 -7.21
N PRO A 146 23.62 12.08 -7.19
CA PRO A 146 23.54 11.34 -5.93
C PRO A 146 24.93 11.22 -5.29
N THR A 147 25.03 11.52 -4.02
CA THR A 147 26.27 11.41 -3.23
C THR A 147 26.29 10.14 -2.39
N HIS A 148 25.13 9.51 -2.19
CA HIS A 148 24.95 8.28 -1.44
C HIS A 148 23.99 7.33 -2.19
N PRO A 149 24.07 5.99 -2.05
CA PRO A 149 23.15 5.04 -2.69
C PRO A 149 21.66 5.33 -2.43
N LEU A 150 21.31 5.85 -1.25
CA LEU A 150 19.93 6.22 -0.92
C LEU A 150 19.43 7.45 -1.70
N ASP A 151 20.34 8.34 -2.10
CA ASP A 151 19.97 9.57 -2.83
C ASP A 151 19.34 9.25 -4.17
N SER A 152 19.78 8.19 -4.84
CA SER A 152 19.20 7.76 -6.12
C SER A 152 17.70 7.44 -5.99
N ALA A 153 17.31 6.74 -4.93
CA ALA A 153 15.91 6.41 -4.68
C ALA A 153 15.11 7.66 -4.27
N TRP A 154 15.69 8.52 -3.44
CA TRP A 154 15.11 9.78 -2.99
C TRP A 154 14.85 10.74 -4.17
N LEU A 155 15.88 11.00 -4.99
CA LEU A 155 15.80 11.88 -6.16
C LEU A 155 14.82 11.34 -7.21
N ALA A 156 14.76 10.01 -7.41
CA ALA A 156 13.75 9.39 -8.27
C ALA A 156 12.33 9.64 -7.74
N GLY A 157 12.12 9.58 -6.42
CA GLY A 157 10.85 9.93 -5.77
C GLY A 157 10.47 11.38 -6.02
N LEU A 158 11.38 12.31 -5.74
CA LEU A 158 11.17 13.75 -6.00
C LEU A 158 10.83 14.02 -7.47
N LYS A 159 11.63 13.46 -8.38
CA LYS A 159 11.41 13.59 -9.83
C LYS A 159 10.03 13.12 -10.25
N SER A 160 9.57 11.99 -9.71
CA SER A 160 8.25 11.42 -10.03
C SER A 160 7.08 12.31 -9.60
N LEU A 161 7.32 13.21 -8.64
CA LEU A 161 6.36 14.17 -8.11
C LEU A 161 6.58 15.60 -8.63
N GLY A 162 7.58 15.82 -9.50
CA GLY A 162 7.95 17.14 -9.99
C GLY A 162 8.47 18.05 -8.87
N LEU A 163 9.07 17.47 -7.85
CA LEU A 163 9.67 18.18 -6.72
C LEU A 163 11.18 18.28 -6.90
N ARG A 164 11.77 19.25 -6.21
CA ARG A 164 13.22 19.44 -6.12
C ARG A 164 13.66 19.39 -4.68
N SER A 165 14.91 19.02 -4.47
CA SER A 165 15.54 19.17 -3.17
C SER A 165 15.54 20.65 -2.75
N SER A 166 15.31 20.90 -1.48
CA SER A 166 15.50 22.24 -0.90
C SER A 166 17.00 22.59 -0.88
N ALA A 167 17.31 23.87 -0.75
CA ALA A 167 18.67 24.29 -0.50
C ALA A 167 19.24 23.61 0.75
N GLU A 168 20.57 23.48 0.79
CA GLU A 168 21.26 22.94 1.96
C GLU A 168 20.92 23.76 3.21
N ALA A 169 20.67 23.07 4.33
CA ALA A 169 20.36 23.72 5.58
C ALA A 169 21.60 24.49 6.12
N ASP A 170 21.36 25.60 6.80
CA ASP A 170 22.44 26.34 7.45
C ASP A 170 23.15 25.52 8.54
N ALA A 171 24.36 25.99 8.94
CA ALA A 171 25.21 25.27 9.88
C ALA A 171 24.57 25.07 11.26
N PHE A 172 23.74 26.03 11.74
CA PHE A 172 23.06 25.91 13.03
C PHE A 172 21.98 24.85 13.00
N VAL A 173 21.20 24.81 11.91
CA VAL A 173 20.19 23.78 11.70
C VAL A 173 20.84 22.40 11.56
N LEU A 174 21.96 22.28 10.85
CA LEU A 174 22.70 21.02 10.73
C LEU A 174 23.25 20.54 12.07
N ALA A 175 23.88 21.44 12.86
CA ALA A 175 24.34 21.12 14.20
C ALA A 175 23.20 20.61 15.08
N ARG A 176 22.07 21.32 15.08
CA ARG A 176 20.89 20.92 15.87
C ARG A 176 20.37 19.54 15.45
N ARG A 177 20.23 19.29 14.15
CA ARG A 177 19.71 18.01 13.64
C ARG A 177 20.62 16.85 14.03
N VAL A 178 21.93 16.93 13.77
CA VAL A 178 22.85 15.83 14.06
C VAL A 178 22.91 15.48 15.55
N HIS A 179 22.79 16.48 16.44
CA HIS A 179 22.75 16.22 17.90
C HIS A 179 21.42 15.61 18.34
N ILE A 180 20.29 16.11 17.81
CA ILE A 180 18.98 15.51 18.14
C ILE A 180 18.91 14.06 17.66
N ASP A 181 19.36 13.80 16.43
CA ASP A 181 19.27 12.46 15.84
C ASP A 181 20.18 11.44 16.53
N LEU A 182 21.37 11.86 16.99
CA LEU A 182 22.35 10.95 17.55
C LEU A 182 22.44 10.98 19.09
N ALA A 183 22.19 12.13 19.72
CA ALA A 183 22.28 12.28 21.17
C ALA A 183 20.92 12.58 21.86
N GLY A 184 19.83 12.66 21.09
CA GLY A 184 18.47 12.91 21.60
C GLY A 184 18.25 14.32 22.16
N ARG A 185 19.23 15.21 22.04
CA ARG A 185 19.18 16.58 22.58
C ARG A 185 19.82 17.60 21.61
N PRO A 186 19.51 18.90 21.73
CA PRO A 186 20.24 19.95 21.02
C PRO A 186 21.69 20.04 21.50
N PRO A 187 22.60 20.62 20.68
CA PRO A 187 23.99 20.88 21.08
C PRO A 187 24.05 21.88 22.24
N THR A 188 25.04 21.70 23.11
CA THR A 188 25.45 22.75 24.05
C THR A 188 26.14 23.91 23.28
N PRO A 189 26.30 25.09 23.90
CA PRO A 189 27.06 26.19 23.27
C PRO A 189 28.48 25.79 22.83
N ASP A 190 29.22 25.06 23.67
CA ASP A 190 30.58 24.59 23.36
C ASP A 190 30.62 23.57 22.21
N GLU A 191 29.60 22.69 22.15
CA GLU A 191 29.44 21.74 21.05
C GLU A 191 29.08 22.44 19.74
N LEU A 192 28.25 23.48 19.79
CA LEU A 192 27.93 24.30 18.63
C LEU A 192 29.14 25.06 18.11
N ASP A 193 29.91 25.68 19.00
CA ASP A 193 31.14 26.37 18.64
C ASP A 193 32.16 25.41 18.01
N SER A 194 32.32 24.23 18.61
CA SER A 194 33.14 23.14 18.08
C SER A 194 32.71 22.70 16.68
N PHE A 195 31.39 22.58 16.45
CA PHE A 195 30.80 22.23 15.14
C PHE A 195 31.11 23.32 14.10
N LEU A 196 30.92 24.60 14.45
CA LEU A 196 31.11 25.73 13.57
C LEU A 196 32.58 25.96 13.20
N ALA A 197 33.49 25.62 14.11
CA ALA A 197 34.95 25.70 13.87
C ALA A 197 35.47 24.68 12.84
N LEU A 198 34.69 23.59 12.59
CA LEU A 198 35.06 22.59 11.59
C LEU A 198 34.87 23.12 10.16
N PRO A 199 35.72 22.71 9.20
CA PRO A 199 35.47 22.96 7.77
C PRO A 199 34.08 22.41 7.35
N PRO A 200 33.30 23.19 6.56
CA PRO A 200 31.91 22.80 6.20
C PRO A 200 31.77 21.37 5.73
N ALA A 201 32.63 20.91 4.81
CA ALA A 201 32.58 19.56 4.25
C ALA A 201 32.84 18.42 5.27
N ARG A 202 33.35 18.74 6.48
CA ARG A 202 33.66 17.73 7.51
C ARG A 202 32.77 17.83 8.75
N ARG A 203 31.94 18.86 8.86
CA ARG A 203 31.11 19.13 10.05
C ARG A 203 30.27 17.94 10.45
N LEU A 204 29.44 17.46 9.54
CA LEU A 204 28.51 16.36 9.82
C LEU A 204 29.25 15.05 10.16
N ALA A 205 30.19 14.62 9.31
CA ALA A 205 30.92 13.38 9.50
C ALA A 205 31.69 13.35 10.83
N LYS A 206 32.48 14.42 11.11
CA LYS A 206 33.27 14.49 12.34
C LYS A 206 32.41 14.56 13.59
N THR A 207 31.29 15.28 13.53
CA THR A 207 30.38 15.40 14.68
C THR A 207 29.63 14.09 14.89
N ALA A 208 29.15 13.43 13.83
CA ALA A 208 28.53 12.12 13.92
C ALA A 208 29.48 11.07 14.51
N ASP A 209 30.73 11.00 14.01
CA ASP A 209 31.75 10.09 14.55
C ASP A 209 32.01 10.30 16.05
N ARG A 210 31.97 11.53 16.52
CA ARG A 210 32.13 11.87 17.94
C ARG A 210 30.89 11.42 18.74
N LEU A 211 29.70 11.81 18.30
CA LEU A 211 28.46 11.52 19.01
C LEU A 211 28.16 10.01 19.09
N MET A 212 28.41 9.25 18.02
CA MET A 212 28.22 7.81 18.02
C MET A 212 29.09 7.03 19.03
N ARG A 213 30.05 7.69 19.67
CA ARG A 213 30.89 7.10 20.72
C ARG A 213 30.44 7.48 22.12
N THR A 214 29.36 8.23 22.27
CA THR A 214 28.81 8.68 23.56
C THR A 214 27.80 7.69 24.12
N GLU A 215 27.58 7.73 25.41
CA GLU A 215 26.57 6.94 26.09
C GLU A 215 25.16 7.39 25.67
N GLU A 216 24.96 8.69 25.46
CA GLU A 216 23.70 9.27 24.96
C GLU A 216 23.26 8.64 23.63
N PHE A 217 24.21 8.40 22.71
CA PHE A 217 23.89 7.69 21.46
C PHE A 217 23.40 6.26 21.72
N ALA A 218 24.05 5.53 22.63
CA ALA A 218 23.65 4.19 22.96
C ALA A 218 22.22 4.15 23.57
N GLU A 219 21.88 5.11 24.43
CA GLU A 219 20.55 5.24 25.01
C GLU A 219 19.47 5.54 23.97
N VAL A 220 19.72 6.51 23.07
CA VAL A 220 18.80 6.88 21.99
C VAL A 220 18.54 5.69 21.06
N PHE A 221 19.60 4.97 20.66
CA PHE A 221 19.44 3.80 19.79
C PHE A 221 18.78 2.63 20.50
N ALA A 222 19.08 2.38 21.77
CA ALA A 222 18.39 1.35 22.54
C ALA A 222 16.87 1.60 22.62
N ASP A 223 16.46 2.88 22.78
CA ASP A 223 15.04 3.24 22.78
C ASP A 223 14.39 3.06 21.40
N HIS A 224 15.08 3.40 20.31
CA HIS A 224 14.59 3.13 18.96
C HIS A 224 14.40 1.62 18.71
N TYR A 225 15.38 0.79 19.06
CA TYR A 225 15.27 -0.66 18.87
C TYR A 225 14.17 -1.27 19.73
N ARG A 226 13.98 -0.79 20.96
CA ARG A 226 12.90 -1.25 21.84
C ARG A 226 11.54 -1.06 21.18
N ARG A 227 11.28 0.12 20.59
CA ARG A 227 10.02 0.42 19.90
C ARG A 227 9.77 -0.42 18.64
N TRP A 228 10.82 -0.96 18.05
CA TRP A 228 10.68 -1.84 16.86
C TRP A 228 10.41 -3.30 17.24
N LEU A 229 10.74 -3.68 18.47
CA LEU A 229 10.59 -5.05 18.97
C LEU A 229 9.29 -5.26 19.76
N GLU A 230 8.59 -4.19 20.14
CA GLU A 230 7.24 -4.20 20.72
C GLU A 230 6.15 -4.22 19.61
#